data_ddc98df9bfed079816b2d0c3b5a98139
#
_entry.id   ddc98df9bfed079816b2d0c3b5a98139
#
_cell.length_a   1.000
_cell.length_b   1.000
_cell.length_c   1.000
_cell.angle_alpha   90.00
_cell.angle_beta   90.00
_cell.angle_gamma   90.00
#
_symmetry.space_group_name_H-M   'P 1'
#
loop_
_entity.id
_entity.type
_entity.pdbx_description
1 polymer ?
#
loop_
_entity_poly.entity_id
_entity_poly.type
_entity_poly.pdbx_seq_one_letter_code
_entity_poly.pdbx_strand_id
1 'polypeptide(L)'
;MKFLQTLKKLFWISRPISWPNTAYPFAVGYLLTGGNVDLTFILGTLYFLGPYNLLMYGINDVFDYESDIKNPRKGGVEGMREERAFHPTVVKAAILTNAPFLLYLLIAGDWAARLTLVIVAFSVIAYSMKGLRFKEKPILDSATSSLHFVGPLLFALALHGFPTSAWGFVIAFFIWGMASHAFGAVQDIVPDKKGGIASIATFFGARPTILIAYTMYYIAAITVLLQGNAYIPVAVVGVLYCFNIYPYLKVTEKNSADVNKAWKRFLKLNYFAGFVITMVILFLTLA
;
A
#
# COMPACT_ATOMS: atom_id res chain seq x y z
N MET A 1 -33.36 4.71 -1.84
CA MET A 1 -32.68 3.57 -2.52
C MET A 1 -31.40 3.98 -3.23
N LYS A 2 -31.38 4.96 -4.14
CA LYS A 2 -30.17 5.37 -4.90
C LYS A 2 -28.96 5.79 -4.01
N PHE A 3 -29.20 6.53 -2.93
CA PHE A 3 -28.14 6.98 -2.00
C PHE A 3 -27.40 5.81 -1.32
N LEU A 4 -28.13 4.85 -0.77
CA LEU A 4 -27.53 3.65 -0.13
C LEU A 4 -26.73 2.80 -1.14
N GLN A 5 -27.19 2.70 -2.37
CA GLN A 5 -26.47 2.02 -3.43
C GLN A 5 -25.17 2.75 -3.76
N THR A 6 -25.18 4.08 -3.82
CA THR A 6 -23.98 4.90 -4.01
C THR A 6 -22.97 4.68 -2.87
N LEU A 7 -23.40 4.73 -1.62
CA LEU A 7 -22.53 4.49 -0.47
C LEU A 7 -21.92 3.08 -0.51
N LYS A 8 -22.71 2.06 -0.85
CA LYS A 8 -22.22 0.69 -0.98
C LYS A 8 -21.15 0.58 -2.07
N LYS A 9 -21.34 1.23 -3.23
CA LYS A 9 -20.32 1.25 -4.29
C LYS A 9 -19.03 1.93 -3.82
N LEU A 10 -19.11 3.12 -3.23
CA LEU A 10 -17.95 3.84 -2.71
C LEU A 10 -17.20 3.05 -1.62
N PHE A 11 -17.93 2.36 -0.75
CA PHE A 11 -17.36 1.45 0.25
C PHE A 11 -16.51 0.35 -0.42
N TRP A 12 -17.03 -0.34 -1.44
CA TRP A 12 -16.29 -1.39 -2.13
C TRP A 12 -15.12 -0.85 -2.97
N ILE A 13 -15.27 0.33 -3.58
CA ILE A 13 -14.18 1.02 -4.29
C ILE A 13 -13.02 1.32 -3.34
N SER A 14 -13.29 1.70 -2.09
CA SER A 14 -12.24 1.94 -1.09
C SER A 14 -11.49 0.69 -0.63
N ARG A 15 -11.89 -0.50 -1.07
CA ARG A 15 -11.27 -1.80 -0.77
C ARG A 15 -11.08 -2.05 0.73
N PRO A 16 -12.15 -2.31 1.51
CA PRO A 16 -12.09 -2.44 2.97
C PRO A 16 -11.08 -3.49 3.48
N ILE A 17 -10.78 -4.52 2.69
CA ILE A 17 -9.75 -5.50 3.00
C ILE A 17 -8.35 -4.88 3.12
N SER A 18 -8.11 -3.73 2.49
CA SER A 18 -6.83 -3.01 2.52
C SER A 18 -6.76 -1.92 3.59
N TRP A 19 -7.88 -1.55 4.21
CA TRP A 19 -7.93 -0.48 5.20
C TRP A 19 -6.93 -0.64 6.37
N PRO A 20 -6.76 -1.85 6.96
CA PRO A 20 -5.75 -2.03 8.00
C PRO A 20 -4.32 -1.76 7.53
N ASN A 21 -4.01 -1.99 6.25
CA ASN A 21 -2.66 -1.82 5.73
C ASN A 21 -2.18 -0.34 5.72
N THR A 22 -3.10 0.61 5.86
CA THR A 22 -2.81 2.06 5.90
C THR A 22 -3.09 2.65 7.28
N ALA A 23 -4.20 2.27 7.92
CA ALA A 23 -4.57 2.78 9.25
C ALA A 23 -3.65 2.24 10.36
N TYR A 24 -3.32 0.96 10.33
CA TYR A 24 -2.46 0.33 11.35
C TYR A 24 -1.05 0.93 11.41
N PRO A 25 -0.32 1.14 10.28
CA PRO A 25 0.98 1.79 10.32
C PRO A 25 0.94 3.20 10.93
N PHE A 26 -0.09 3.98 10.62
CA PHE A 26 -0.28 5.29 11.26
C PHE A 26 -0.52 5.15 12.77
N ALA A 27 -1.50 4.35 13.17
CA ALA A 27 -1.89 4.20 14.58
C ALA A 27 -0.74 3.71 15.45
N VAL A 28 -0.03 2.67 14.99
CA VAL A 28 1.13 2.11 15.71
C VAL A 28 2.27 3.11 15.74
N GLY A 29 2.62 3.72 14.60
CA GLY A 29 3.67 4.73 14.54
C GLY A 29 3.41 5.90 15.48
N TYR A 30 2.17 6.39 15.52
CA TYR A 30 1.75 7.50 16.38
C TYR A 30 1.93 7.16 17.87
N LEU A 31 1.42 6.02 18.31
CA LEU A 31 1.49 5.62 19.72
C LEU A 31 2.91 5.28 20.18
N LEU A 32 3.68 4.56 19.34
CA LEU A 32 5.05 4.16 19.71
C LEU A 32 6.06 5.32 19.73
N THR A 33 5.70 6.46 19.16
CA THR A 33 6.58 7.65 19.15
C THR A 33 6.16 8.74 20.12
N GLY A 34 5.30 8.41 21.08
CA GLY A 34 4.93 9.29 22.20
C GLY A 34 3.56 9.96 22.06
N GLY A 35 2.79 9.60 21.03
CA GLY A 35 1.40 10.04 20.89
C GLY A 35 0.48 9.36 21.89
N ASN A 36 -0.62 10.03 22.21
CA ASN A 36 -1.69 9.52 23.06
C ASN A 36 -2.95 9.21 22.23
N VAL A 37 -3.92 8.55 22.85
CA VAL A 37 -5.25 8.35 22.23
C VAL A 37 -6.03 9.68 22.31
N ASP A 38 -5.61 10.63 21.49
CA ASP A 38 -6.17 11.98 21.35
C ASP A 38 -6.95 12.15 20.05
N LEU A 39 -7.43 13.37 19.80
CA LEU A 39 -8.19 13.69 18.59
C LEU A 39 -7.37 13.46 17.30
N THR A 40 -6.06 13.76 17.33
CA THR A 40 -5.16 13.55 16.18
C THR A 40 -4.98 12.07 15.87
N PHE A 41 -4.82 11.24 16.90
CA PHE A 41 -4.80 9.79 16.76
C PHE A 41 -6.10 9.27 16.14
N ILE A 42 -7.25 9.69 16.67
CA ILE A 42 -8.57 9.22 16.21
C ILE A 42 -8.81 9.64 14.76
N LEU A 43 -8.68 10.93 14.46
CA LEU A 43 -8.94 11.46 13.12
C LEU A 43 -7.90 10.95 12.09
N GLY A 44 -6.63 10.86 12.47
CA GLY A 44 -5.60 10.31 11.60
C GLY A 44 -5.84 8.83 11.29
N THR A 45 -6.18 8.02 12.29
CA THR A 45 -6.51 6.59 12.08
C THR A 45 -7.75 6.44 11.19
N LEU A 46 -8.81 7.22 11.42
CA LEU A 46 -10.02 7.21 10.58
C LEU A 46 -9.72 7.68 9.16
N TYR A 47 -8.88 8.70 9.00
CA TYR A 47 -8.45 9.18 7.69
C TYR A 47 -7.78 8.08 6.89
N PHE A 48 -6.76 7.43 7.44
CA PHE A 48 -6.05 6.36 6.77
C PHE A 48 -6.86 5.05 6.67
N LEU A 49 -7.91 4.89 7.46
CA LEU A 49 -8.81 3.74 7.36
C LEU A 49 -9.72 3.83 6.13
N GLY A 50 -10.42 4.92 5.91
CA GLY A 50 -11.45 5.04 4.88
C GLY A 50 -11.15 6.07 3.79
N PRO A 51 -11.17 7.37 4.10
CA PRO A 51 -11.01 8.45 3.11
C PRO A 51 -9.77 8.32 2.23
N TYR A 52 -8.61 8.03 2.82
CA TYR A 52 -7.35 7.83 2.12
C TYR A 52 -7.43 6.66 1.13
N ASN A 53 -8.03 5.53 1.54
CA ASN A 53 -8.22 4.38 0.67
C ASN A 53 -9.21 4.67 -0.47
N LEU A 54 -10.26 5.45 -0.21
CA LEU A 54 -11.16 5.89 -1.28
C LEU A 54 -10.44 6.82 -2.28
N LEU A 55 -9.57 7.71 -1.81
CA LEU A 55 -8.74 8.53 -2.68
C LEU A 55 -7.80 7.65 -3.53
N MET A 56 -7.06 6.75 -2.88
CA MET A 56 -6.05 5.89 -3.53
C MET A 56 -6.68 4.98 -4.58
N TYR A 57 -7.65 4.18 -4.19
CA TYR A 57 -8.25 3.19 -5.07
C TYR A 57 -9.30 3.79 -6.01
N GLY A 58 -10.06 4.79 -5.56
CA GLY A 58 -11.05 5.44 -6.39
C GLY A 58 -10.44 6.22 -7.55
N ILE A 59 -9.37 6.97 -7.30
CA ILE A 59 -8.62 7.66 -8.37
C ILE A 59 -7.98 6.64 -9.31
N ASN A 60 -7.41 5.56 -8.77
CA ASN A 60 -6.86 4.49 -9.59
C ASN A 60 -7.92 3.88 -10.52
N ASP A 61 -9.07 3.43 -9.98
CA ASP A 61 -10.12 2.77 -10.76
C ASP A 61 -10.71 3.71 -11.84
N VAL A 62 -10.79 5.03 -11.59
CA VAL A 62 -11.26 6.02 -12.55
C VAL A 62 -10.28 6.19 -13.72
N PHE A 63 -8.98 6.35 -13.43
CA PHE A 63 -7.97 6.58 -14.47
C PHE A 63 -7.56 5.32 -15.22
N ASP A 64 -7.80 4.13 -14.64
CA ASP A 64 -7.42 2.84 -15.22
C ASP A 64 -8.57 2.12 -15.94
N TYR A 65 -9.73 2.70 -15.94
CA TYR A 65 -10.93 2.07 -16.47
C TYR A 65 -10.73 1.40 -17.83
N GLU A 66 -10.09 2.08 -18.79
CA GLU A 66 -9.87 1.55 -20.15
C GLU A 66 -8.97 0.31 -20.19
N SER A 67 -8.01 0.22 -19.32
CA SER A 67 -7.13 -0.95 -19.17
C SER A 67 -7.80 -2.06 -18.35
N ASP A 68 -8.50 -1.67 -17.30
CA ASP A 68 -9.12 -2.60 -16.35
C ASP A 68 -10.30 -3.37 -16.95
N ILE A 69 -11.07 -2.77 -17.85
CA ILE A 69 -12.15 -3.50 -18.58
C ILE A 69 -11.61 -4.60 -19.48
N LYS A 70 -10.36 -4.49 -19.95
CA LYS A 70 -9.69 -5.48 -20.82
C LYS A 70 -8.94 -6.55 -20.01
N ASN A 71 -8.69 -6.34 -18.73
CA ASN A 71 -7.96 -7.29 -17.88
C ASN A 71 -8.96 -8.25 -17.20
N PRO A 72 -9.00 -9.55 -17.56
CA PRO A 72 -9.98 -10.51 -17.03
C PRO A 72 -9.86 -10.70 -15.50
N ARG A 73 -8.70 -10.40 -14.92
CA ARG A 73 -8.43 -10.51 -13.48
C ARG A 73 -9.14 -9.42 -12.67
N LYS A 74 -9.37 -8.25 -13.27
CA LYS A 74 -9.98 -7.10 -12.60
C LYS A 74 -11.48 -7.32 -12.38
N GLY A 75 -11.96 -6.79 -11.26
CA GLY A 75 -13.32 -6.89 -10.74
C GLY A 75 -13.32 -7.28 -9.28
N GLY A 76 -14.26 -6.79 -8.49
CA GLY A 76 -14.36 -7.06 -7.06
C GLY A 76 -13.17 -6.49 -6.26
N VAL A 77 -12.51 -7.35 -5.46
CA VAL A 77 -11.43 -6.94 -4.53
C VAL A 77 -10.19 -6.38 -5.25
N GLU A 78 -9.94 -6.81 -6.49
CA GLU A 78 -8.74 -6.43 -7.25
C GLU A 78 -8.95 -5.19 -8.14
N GLY A 79 -10.06 -4.48 -8.01
CA GLY A 79 -10.41 -3.27 -8.75
C GLY A 79 -11.87 -3.29 -9.16
N MET A 80 -12.59 -2.22 -8.89
CA MET A 80 -13.97 -2.09 -9.31
C MET A 80 -14.03 -1.60 -10.75
N ARG A 81 -15.02 -2.10 -11.51
CA ARG A 81 -15.28 -1.70 -12.89
C ARG A 81 -16.61 -0.95 -12.97
N GLU A 82 -16.66 0.18 -12.28
CA GLU A 82 -17.85 1.01 -12.29
C GLU A 82 -17.97 1.76 -13.62
N GLU A 83 -19.21 1.92 -14.10
CA GLU A 83 -19.49 2.63 -15.33
C GLU A 83 -18.95 4.06 -15.34
N ARG A 84 -18.51 4.56 -16.47
CA ARG A 84 -17.97 5.93 -16.62
C ARG A 84 -18.88 7.02 -16.06
N ALA A 85 -20.20 6.83 -16.14
CA ALA A 85 -21.18 7.75 -15.57
C ALA A 85 -21.05 7.90 -14.05
N PHE A 86 -20.44 6.93 -13.35
CA PHE A 86 -20.21 6.97 -11.90
C PHE A 86 -18.87 7.61 -11.51
N HIS A 87 -17.91 7.77 -12.44
CA HIS A 87 -16.58 8.32 -12.16
C HIS A 87 -16.59 9.71 -11.53
N PRO A 88 -17.43 10.69 -11.98
CA PRO A 88 -17.51 11.99 -11.31
C PRO A 88 -17.95 11.89 -9.85
N THR A 89 -18.83 10.93 -9.53
CA THR A 89 -19.27 10.66 -8.16
C THR A 89 -18.13 10.13 -7.30
N VAL A 90 -17.30 9.22 -7.84
CA VAL A 90 -16.12 8.70 -7.14
C VAL A 90 -15.12 9.82 -6.82
N VAL A 91 -14.77 10.63 -7.82
CA VAL A 91 -13.83 11.76 -7.65
C VAL A 91 -14.37 12.77 -6.63
N LYS A 92 -15.65 13.16 -6.76
CA LYS A 92 -16.28 14.08 -5.81
C LYS A 92 -16.30 13.52 -4.39
N ALA A 93 -16.66 12.25 -4.22
CA ALA A 93 -16.64 11.58 -2.92
C ALA A 93 -15.23 11.52 -2.33
N ALA A 94 -14.22 11.15 -3.14
CA ALA A 94 -12.83 11.16 -2.71
C ALA A 94 -12.39 12.54 -2.21
N ILE A 95 -12.70 13.62 -2.93
CA ILE A 95 -12.38 14.99 -2.50
C ILE A 95 -13.11 15.35 -1.20
N LEU A 96 -14.44 15.17 -1.16
CA LEU A 96 -15.26 15.59 -0.03
C LEU A 96 -14.95 14.81 1.26
N THR A 97 -14.61 13.53 1.16
CA THR A 97 -14.26 12.73 2.34
C THR A 97 -12.83 12.98 2.82
N ASN A 98 -11.90 13.33 1.93
CA ASN A 98 -10.52 13.61 2.31
C ASN A 98 -10.31 15.04 2.83
N ALA A 99 -10.98 16.05 2.25
CA ALA A 99 -10.72 17.45 2.54
C ALA A 99 -10.79 17.81 4.03
N PRO A 100 -11.82 17.43 4.82
CA PRO A 100 -11.90 17.81 6.23
C PRO A 100 -10.79 17.19 7.08
N PHE A 101 -10.41 15.93 6.80
CA PHE A 101 -9.32 15.26 7.51
C PHE A 101 -7.96 15.88 7.16
N LEU A 102 -7.70 16.10 5.87
CA LEU A 102 -6.46 16.75 5.43
C LEU A 102 -6.31 18.14 6.03
N LEU A 103 -7.39 18.94 6.05
CA LEU A 103 -7.36 20.27 6.66
C LEU A 103 -7.00 20.18 8.14
N TYR A 104 -7.64 19.31 8.90
CA TYR A 104 -7.33 19.11 10.31
C TYR A 104 -5.89 18.65 10.52
N LEU A 105 -5.44 17.61 9.81
CA LEU A 105 -4.11 17.01 9.98
C LEU A 105 -2.99 17.96 9.56
N LEU A 106 -3.21 18.82 8.56
CA LEU A 106 -2.29 19.89 8.20
C LEU A 106 -2.19 20.99 9.28
N ILE A 107 -3.28 21.29 9.97
CA ILE A 107 -3.28 22.26 11.07
C ILE A 107 -2.61 21.66 12.31
N ALA A 108 -2.88 20.40 12.62
CA ALA A 108 -2.34 19.72 13.79
C ALA A 108 -0.82 19.46 13.71
N GLY A 109 -0.27 19.29 12.49
CA GLY A 109 1.16 19.01 12.26
C GLY A 109 2.03 20.27 12.20
N ASP A 110 3.30 20.11 12.51
CA ASP A 110 4.34 21.09 12.20
C ASP A 110 4.70 21.09 10.70
N TRP A 111 5.74 21.85 10.32
CA TRP A 111 6.16 21.93 8.92
C TRP A 111 6.56 20.56 8.33
N ALA A 112 7.29 19.75 9.09
CA ALA A 112 7.75 18.43 8.63
C ALA A 112 6.58 17.47 8.40
N ALA A 113 5.62 17.45 9.34
CA ALA A 113 4.40 16.66 9.23
C ALA A 113 3.52 17.13 8.06
N ARG A 114 3.36 18.44 7.87
CA ARG A 114 2.62 19.01 6.72
C ARG A 114 3.22 18.59 5.40
N LEU A 115 4.54 18.75 5.25
CA LEU A 115 5.24 18.37 4.02
C LEU A 115 5.10 16.86 3.76
N THR A 116 5.26 16.04 4.80
CA THR A 116 5.10 14.59 4.70
C THR A 116 3.68 14.22 4.24
N LEU A 117 2.64 14.80 4.85
CA LEU A 117 1.26 14.54 4.48
C LEU A 117 0.95 14.95 3.03
N VAL A 118 1.47 16.11 2.60
CA VAL A 118 1.32 16.58 1.21
C VAL A 118 2.01 15.62 0.23
N ILE A 119 3.23 15.17 0.52
CA ILE A 119 3.94 14.20 -0.32
C ILE A 119 3.17 12.88 -0.40
N VAL A 120 2.65 12.38 0.73
CA VAL A 120 1.86 11.15 0.79
C VAL A 120 0.58 11.27 -0.04
N ALA A 121 -0.19 12.34 0.15
CA ALA A 121 -1.42 12.57 -0.62
C ALA A 121 -1.13 12.79 -2.12
N PHE A 122 -0.08 13.54 -2.44
CA PHE A 122 0.36 13.75 -3.82
C PHE A 122 0.77 12.44 -4.49
N SER A 123 1.50 11.57 -3.80
CA SER A 123 1.96 10.28 -4.35
C SER A 123 0.78 9.40 -4.79
N VAL A 124 -0.30 9.40 -4.02
CA VAL A 124 -1.54 8.67 -4.33
C VAL A 124 -2.17 9.16 -5.63
N ILE A 125 -2.24 10.48 -5.79
CA ILE A 125 -2.82 11.10 -7.00
C ILE A 125 -1.88 10.89 -8.20
N ALA A 126 -0.58 11.17 -8.03
CA ALA A 126 0.43 11.08 -9.08
C ALA A 126 0.61 9.66 -9.64
N TYR A 127 0.32 8.64 -8.82
CA TYR A 127 0.40 7.25 -9.22
C TYR A 127 -0.45 6.96 -10.46
N SER A 128 -1.69 7.43 -10.49
CA SER A 128 -2.64 7.11 -11.57
C SER A 128 -3.02 8.29 -12.45
N MET A 129 -2.88 9.54 -11.98
CA MET A 129 -3.35 10.72 -12.67
C MET A 129 -2.71 10.88 -14.06
N LYS A 130 -3.53 11.18 -15.07
CA LYS A 130 -3.06 11.43 -16.44
C LYS A 130 -2.03 12.57 -16.45
N GLY A 131 -0.93 12.36 -17.16
CA GLY A 131 0.21 13.30 -17.23
C GLY A 131 1.35 12.99 -16.26
N LEU A 132 1.07 12.41 -15.08
CA LEU A 132 2.08 11.92 -14.13
C LEU A 132 2.30 10.41 -14.26
N ARG A 133 1.26 9.60 -14.04
CA ARG A 133 1.22 8.13 -14.21
C ARG A 133 2.49 7.42 -13.70
N PHE A 134 2.85 7.66 -12.43
CA PHE A 134 4.04 7.05 -11.82
C PHE A 134 4.01 5.52 -11.86
N LYS A 135 2.82 4.93 -11.84
CA LYS A 135 2.63 3.48 -12.00
C LYS A 135 3.09 2.90 -13.34
N GLU A 136 3.28 3.75 -14.37
CA GLU A 136 3.78 3.36 -15.69
C GLU A 136 5.28 3.67 -15.86
N LYS A 137 5.95 4.06 -14.79
CA LYS A 137 7.39 4.33 -14.78
C LYS A 137 8.09 3.22 -13.99
N PRO A 138 8.82 2.30 -14.65
CA PRO A 138 9.50 1.20 -13.97
C PRO A 138 10.34 1.68 -12.78
N ILE A 139 10.32 0.93 -11.69
CA ILE A 139 10.92 1.24 -10.37
C ILE A 139 10.11 2.31 -9.60
N LEU A 140 9.77 3.45 -10.23
CA LEU A 140 8.95 4.49 -9.60
C LEU A 140 7.54 3.98 -9.28
N ASP A 141 7.01 3.06 -10.09
CA ASP A 141 5.76 2.35 -9.84
C ASP A 141 5.78 1.62 -8.48
N SER A 142 6.84 0.87 -8.22
CA SER A 142 7.03 0.13 -6.97
C SER A 142 7.31 1.05 -5.79
N ALA A 143 8.15 2.08 -5.98
CA ALA A 143 8.48 3.05 -4.94
C ALA A 143 7.24 3.84 -4.50
N THR A 144 6.46 4.34 -5.47
CA THR A 144 5.24 5.11 -5.18
C THR A 144 4.16 4.20 -4.55
N SER A 145 4.00 2.98 -5.06
CA SER A 145 3.08 2.01 -4.45
C SER A 145 3.47 1.69 -3.01
N SER A 146 4.76 1.50 -2.72
CA SER A 146 5.24 1.31 -1.35
C SER A 146 4.94 2.52 -0.47
N LEU A 147 5.13 3.74 -0.98
CA LEU A 147 4.86 4.97 -0.24
C LEU A 147 3.39 5.11 0.18
N HIS A 148 2.44 4.52 -0.56
CA HIS A 148 1.03 4.51 -0.16
C HIS A 148 0.79 3.83 1.20
N PHE A 149 1.61 2.84 1.56
CA PHE A 149 1.48 2.07 2.80
C PHE A 149 2.46 2.54 3.89
N VAL A 150 3.65 2.94 3.50
CA VAL A 150 4.66 3.49 4.43
C VAL A 150 4.37 4.95 4.77
N GLY A 151 3.75 5.69 3.87
CA GLY A 151 3.41 7.11 4.04
C GLY A 151 2.61 7.42 5.31
N PRO A 152 1.56 6.65 5.65
CA PRO A 152 0.86 6.79 6.92
C PRO A 152 1.78 6.68 8.14
N LEU A 153 2.72 5.72 8.15
CA LEU A 153 3.75 5.60 9.20
C LEU A 153 4.66 6.84 9.20
N LEU A 154 5.18 7.25 8.04
CA LEU A 154 6.03 8.44 7.93
C LEU A 154 5.34 9.69 8.46
N PHE A 155 4.06 9.87 8.18
CA PHE A 155 3.29 10.99 8.72
C PHE A 155 3.15 10.92 10.25
N ALA A 156 2.88 9.74 10.81
CA ALA A 156 2.85 9.55 12.26
C ALA A 156 4.19 9.89 12.92
N LEU A 157 5.31 9.44 12.32
CA LEU A 157 6.66 9.78 12.80
C LEU A 157 6.95 11.28 12.70
N ALA A 158 6.50 11.92 11.61
CA ALA A 158 6.69 13.36 11.40
C ALA A 158 6.00 14.20 12.48
N LEU A 159 4.85 13.76 12.97
CA LEU A 159 4.14 14.42 14.08
C LEU A 159 4.93 14.41 15.40
N HIS A 160 5.92 13.53 15.53
CA HIS A 160 6.74 13.34 16.73
C HIS A 160 8.25 13.49 16.48
N GLY A 161 8.66 14.22 15.43
CA GLY A 161 10.04 14.61 15.18
C GLY A 161 10.94 13.54 14.56
N PHE A 162 10.40 12.51 13.91
CA PHE A 162 11.15 11.45 13.21
C PHE A 162 12.22 10.78 14.11
N PRO A 163 11.85 10.03 15.14
CA PRO A 163 12.83 9.38 16.02
C PRO A 163 13.77 8.46 15.23
N THR A 164 15.08 8.60 15.47
CA THR A 164 16.12 7.88 14.72
C THR A 164 15.99 6.36 14.81
N SER A 165 15.49 5.84 15.93
CA SER A 165 15.24 4.40 16.15
C SER A 165 14.18 3.80 15.21
N ALA A 166 13.32 4.62 14.61
CA ALA A 166 12.28 4.14 13.71
C ALA A 166 12.77 3.85 12.28
N TRP A 167 13.89 4.44 11.85
CA TRP A 167 14.30 4.39 10.44
C TRP A 167 14.60 3.00 9.92
N GLY A 168 15.15 2.10 10.73
CA GLY A 168 15.35 0.71 10.32
C GLY A 168 14.05 0.01 9.94
N PHE A 169 12.98 0.26 10.70
CA PHE A 169 11.65 -0.30 10.41
C PHE A 169 11.00 0.37 9.20
N VAL A 170 11.15 1.68 9.05
CA VAL A 170 10.67 2.43 7.87
C VAL A 170 11.32 1.91 6.59
N ILE A 171 12.65 1.73 6.58
CA ILE A 171 13.41 1.23 5.44
C ILE A 171 12.96 -0.22 5.12
N ALA A 172 12.85 -1.08 6.13
CA ALA A 172 12.39 -2.45 5.95
C ALA A 172 10.99 -2.51 5.36
N PHE A 173 10.05 -1.69 5.87
CA PHE A 173 8.69 -1.62 5.38
C PHE A 173 8.61 -1.06 3.96
N PHE A 174 9.43 -0.06 3.63
CA PHE A 174 9.50 0.50 2.28
C PHE A 174 10.02 -0.52 1.27
N ILE A 175 11.10 -1.23 1.59
CA ILE A 175 11.66 -2.30 0.74
C ILE A 175 10.65 -3.44 0.57
N TRP A 176 9.97 -3.86 1.64
CA TRP A 176 8.91 -4.87 1.59
C TRP A 176 7.74 -4.42 0.69
N GLY A 177 7.34 -3.15 0.78
CA GLY A 177 6.28 -2.59 -0.06
C GLY A 177 6.65 -2.58 -1.54
N MET A 178 7.89 -2.18 -1.87
CA MET A 178 8.40 -2.25 -3.24
C MET A 178 8.42 -3.70 -3.77
N ALA A 179 8.90 -4.65 -2.96
CA ALA A 179 8.91 -6.08 -3.29
C ALA A 179 7.49 -6.58 -3.58
N SER A 180 6.54 -6.18 -2.75
CA SER A 180 5.13 -6.58 -2.87
C SER A 180 4.49 -6.07 -4.16
N HIS A 181 4.76 -4.81 -4.53
CA HIS A 181 4.31 -4.27 -5.79
C HIS A 181 4.96 -4.99 -6.99
N ALA A 182 6.28 -5.13 -6.99
CA ALA A 182 7.02 -5.79 -8.07
C ALA A 182 6.53 -7.24 -8.28
N PHE A 183 6.37 -8.00 -7.20
CA PHE A 183 5.78 -9.32 -7.23
C PHE A 183 4.36 -9.33 -7.80
N GLY A 184 3.50 -8.40 -7.32
CA GLY A 184 2.12 -8.27 -7.79
C GLY A 184 2.02 -7.91 -9.28
N ALA A 185 2.95 -7.12 -9.81
CA ALA A 185 2.96 -6.70 -11.21
C ALA A 185 3.26 -7.86 -12.19
N VAL A 186 3.93 -8.93 -11.73
CA VAL A 186 4.31 -10.05 -12.62
C VAL A 186 3.08 -10.74 -13.23
N GLN A 187 2.01 -10.89 -12.48
CA GLN A 187 0.78 -11.54 -12.97
C GLN A 187 0.09 -10.77 -14.10
N ASP A 188 0.40 -9.47 -14.23
CA ASP A 188 -0.22 -8.58 -15.21
C ASP A 188 0.64 -8.33 -16.46
N ILE A 189 1.84 -8.92 -16.58
CA ILE A 189 2.77 -8.68 -17.71
C ILE A 189 2.08 -8.85 -19.08
N VAL A 190 1.30 -9.92 -19.25
CA VAL A 190 0.67 -10.20 -20.56
C VAL A 190 -0.43 -9.19 -20.90
N PRO A 191 -1.40 -8.88 -20.02
CA PRO A 191 -2.39 -7.84 -20.30
C PRO A 191 -1.77 -6.45 -20.39
N ASP A 192 -0.77 -6.11 -19.58
CA ASP A 192 -0.09 -4.81 -19.61
C ASP A 192 0.63 -4.59 -20.94
N LYS A 193 1.41 -5.57 -21.41
CA LYS A 193 2.07 -5.50 -22.74
C LYS A 193 1.06 -5.32 -23.87
N LYS A 194 -0.07 -6.02 -23.82
CA LYS A 194 -1.17 -5.87 -24.82
C LYS A 194 -1.83 -4.48 -24.72
N GLY A 195 -1.88 -3.90 -23.55
CA GLY A 195 -2.42 -2.56 -23.30
C GLY A 195 -1.43 -1.41 -23.55
N GLY A 196 -0.15 -1.70 -23.82
CA GLY A 196 0.90 -0.69 -23.96
C GLY A 196 1.27 -0.05 -22.61
N ILE A 197 1.03 -0.74 -21.49
CA ILE A 197 1.28 -0.26 -20.14
C ILE A 197 2.69 -0.69 -19.72
N ALA A 198 3.51 0.28 -19.31
CA ALA A 198 4.82 0.01 -18.72
C ALA A 198 4.69 -0.26 -17.21
N SER A 199 5.52 -1.13 -16.67
CA SER A 199 5.66 -1.42 -15.25
C SER A 199 7.04 -2.03 -14.99
N ILE A 200 7.46 -2.14 -13.73
CA ILE A 200 8.68 -2.85 -13.36
C ILE A 200 8.72 -4.27 -13.98
N ALA A 201 7.58 -4.95 -14.00
CA ALA A 201 7.50 -6.31 -14.51
C ALA A 201 7.52 -6.41 -16.04
N THR A 202 6.92 -5.45 -16.76
CA THR A 202 7.03 -5.41 -18.23
C THR A 202 8.41 -4.98 -18.70
N PHE A 203 9.13 -4.19 -17.88
CA PHE A 203 10.48 -3.70 -18.20
C PHE A 203 11.55 -4.79 -17.99
N PHE A 204 11.58 -5.44 -16.81
CA PHE A 204 12.59 -6.46 -16.50
C PHE A 204 12.20 -7.87 -16.97
N GLY A 205 10.91 -8.12 -17.22
CA GLY A 205 10.37 -9.45 -17.49
C GLY A 205 10.01 -10.22 -16.23
N ALA A 206 9.30 -11.34 -16.39
CA ALA A 206 8.71 -12.09 -15.27
C ALA A 206 9.75 -12.60 -14.26
N ARG A 207 10.75 -13.35 -14.73
CA ARG A 207 11.75 -13.98 -13.86
C ARG A 207 12.63 -12.97 -13.14
N PRO A 208 13.27 -11.98 -13.79
CA PRO A 208 14.07 -10.98 -13.07
C PRO A 208 13.26 -10.22 -12.02
N THR A 209 12.00 -9.88 -12.32
CA THR A 209 11.13 -9.15 -11.36
C THR A 209 10.84 -10.00 -10.13
N ILE A 210 10.56 -11.31 -10.27
CA ILE A 210 10.41 -12.21 -9.11
C ILE A 210 11.72 -12.32 -8.32
N LEU A 211 12.87 -12.39 -8.96
CA LEU A 211 14.16 -12.44 -8.27
C LEU A 211 14.42 -11.13 -7.51
N ILE A 212 14.13 -9.98 -8.10
CA ILE A 212 14.22 -8.67 -7.45
C ILE A 212 13.30 -8.66 -6.20
N ALA A 213 12.04 -9.03 -6.35
CA ALA A 213 11.11 -9.07 -5.23
C ALA A 213 11.55 -10.03 -4.12
N TYR A 214 12.05 -11.21 -4.48
CA TYR A 214 12.59 -12.20 -3.54
C TYR A 214 13.75 -11.63 -2.73
N THR A 215 14.72 -11.02 -3.41
CA THR A 215 15.89 -10.40 -2.78
C THR A 215 15.46 -9.24 -1.86
N MET A 216 14.53 -8.40 -2.30
CA MET A 216 14.03 -7.28 -1.51
C MET A 216 13.28 -7.74 -0.25
N TYR A 217 12.46 -8.79 -0.30
CA TYR A 217 11.84 -9.38 0.88
C TYR A 217 12.89 -9.89 1.89
N TYR A 218 13.95 -10.53 1.36
CA TYR A 218 15.03 -11.02 2.20
C TYR A 218 15.81 -9.87 2.87
N ILE A 219 16.12 -8.82 2.10
CA ILE A 219 16.75 -7.60 2.64
C ILE A 219 15.87 -6.95 3.71
N ALA A 220 14.56 -6.83 3.48
CA ALA A 220 13.64 -6.28 4.46
C ALA A 220 13.64 -7.09 5.78
N ALA A 221 13.62 -8.43 5.68
CA ALA A 221 13.69 -9.30 6.85
C ALA A 221 15.00 -9.14 7.64
N ILE A 222 16.15 -9.08 6.94
CA ILE A 222 17.45 -8.81 7.56
C ILE A 222 17.47 -7.43 8.22
N THR A 223 16.94 -6.41 7.55
CA THR A 223 16.90 -5.04 8.10
C THR A 223 16.11 -4.99 9.41
N VAL A 224 15.01 -5.74 9.52
CA VAL A 224 14.27 -5.89 10.78
C VAL A 224 15.10 -6.62 11.82
N LEU A 225 15.77 -7.72 11.47
CA LEU A 225 16.59 -8.50 12.39
C LEU A 225 17.72 -7.68 12.99
N LEU A 226 18.31 -6.77 12.21
CA LEU A 226 19.37 -5.86 12.67
C LEU A 226 18.89 -4.83 13.71
N GLN A 227 17.57 -4.66 13.92
CA GLN A 227 17.05 -3.79 14.97
C GLN A 227 17.10 -4.45 16.36
N GLY A 228 17.39 -5.74 16.45
CA GLY A 228 17.59 -6.46 17.71
C GLY A 228 16.86 -7.79 17.79
N ASN A 229 17.29 -8.63 18.74
CA ASN A 229 16.79 -10.00 18.89
C ASN A 229 15.28 -10.07 19.20
N ALA A 230 14.70 -9.07 19.84
CA ALA A 230 13.28 -9.00 20.13
C ALA A 230 12.41 -9.02 18.84
N TYR A 231 12.98 -8.62 17.70
CA TYR A 231 12.28 -8.55 16.41
C TYR A 231 12.46 -9.81 15.55
N ILE A 232 13.11 -10.86 16.05
CA ILE A 232 13.25 -12.16 15.37
C ILE A 232 11.90 -12.68 14.83
N PRO A 233 10.77 -12.66 15.60
CA PRO A 233 9.50 -13.14 15.08
C PRO A 233 9.03 -12.35 13.84
N VAL A 234 9.24 -11.04 13.81
CA VAL A 234 8.88 -10.18 12.66
C VAL A 234 9.78 -10.48 11.46
N ALA A 235 11.08 -10.68 11.67
CA ALA A 235 12.02 -11.07 10.61
C ALA A 235 11.65 -12.44 10.01
N VAL A 236 11.27 -13.40 10.84
CA VAL A 236 10.77 -14.73 10.40
C VAL A 236 9.54 -14.58 9.51
N VAL A 237 8.58 -13.73 9.90
CA VAL A 237 7.42 -13.44 9.05
C VAL A 237 7.87 -12.81 7.71
N GLY A 238 8.86 -11.92 7.73
CA GLY A 238 9.49 -11.39 6.52
C GLY A 238 9.98 -12.47 5.56
N VAL A 239 10.61 -13.53 6.10
CA VAL A 239 11.08 -14.70 5.33
C VAL A 239 9.90 -15.52 4.77
N LEU A 240 8.74 -15.55 5.41
CA LEU A 240 7.56 -16.26 4.87
C LEU A 240 7.09 -15.66 3.53
N TYR A 241 7.32 -14.37 3.28
CA TYR A 241 7.05 -13.79 1.95
C TYR A 241 7.99 -14.36 0.88
N CYS A 242 9.25 -14.63 1.23
CA CYS A 242 10.17 -15.33 0.33
C CYS A 242 9.65 -16.74 -0.01
N PHE A 243 9.21 -17.51 1.00
CA PHE A 243 8.61 -18.84 0.75
C PHE A 243 7.34 -18.76 -0.09
N ASN A 244 6.54 -17.74 0.06
CA ASN A 244 5.32 -17.56 -0.73
C ASN A 244 5.61 -17.42 -2.23
N ILE A 245 6.71 -16.74 -2.61
CA ILE A 245 7.05 -16.50 -4.02
C ILE A 245 8.12 -17.47 -4.55
N TYR A 246 8.78 -18.26 -3.68
CA TYR A 246 9.81 -19.24 -4.05
C TYR A 246 9.41 -20.17 -5.21
N PRO A 247 8.18 -20.73 -5.28
CA PRO A 247 7.77 -21.59 -6.41
C PRO A 247 7.82 -20.90 -7.78
N TYR A 248 7.88 -19.56 -7.80
CA TYR A 248 7.84 -18.75 -9.03
C TYR A 248 9.20 -18.21 -9.46
N LEU A 249 10.32 -18.61 -8.82
CA LEU A 249 11.68 -18.16 -9.19
C LEU A 249 12.07 -18.49 -10.63
N LYS A 250 11.39 -19.45 -11.25
CA LYS A 250 11.58 -19.85 -12.66
C LYS A 250 10.41 -19.45 -13.56
N VAL A 251 9.55 -18.53 -13.12
CA VAL A 251 8.39 -18.06 -13.89
C VAL A 251 8.83 -17.44 -15.21
N THR A 252 8.06 -17.67 -16.25
CA THR A 252 8.19 -17.05 -17.57
C THR A 252 6.99 -16.15 -17.83
N GLU A 253 7.06 -15.30 -18.86
CA GLU A 253 5.92 -14.47 -19.23
C GLU A 253 4.69 -15.31 -19.59
N LYS A 254 4.89 -16.48 -20.22
CA LYS A 254 3.81 -17.38 -20.65
C LYS A 254 2.95 -17.89 -19.48
N ASN A 255 3.57 -18.11 -18.32
CA ASN A 255 2.88 -18.60 -17.13
C ASN A 255 2.85 -17.57 -15.98
N SER A 256 3.08 -16.29 -16.27
CA SER A 256 3.10 -15.19 -15.29
C SER A 256 1.78 -15.05 -14.53
N ALA A 257 0.64 -15.36 -15.17
CA ALA A 257 -0.67 -15.32 -14.53
C ALA A 257 -0.80 -16.28 -13.33
N ASP A 258 -0.02 -17.38 -13.27
CA ASP A 258 -0.03 -18.32 -12.14
C ASP A 258 0.42 -17.69 -10.83
N VAL A 259 1.18 -16.59 -10.89
CA VAL A 259 1.62 -15.80 -9.72
C VAL A 259 0.45 -15.29 -8.90
N ASN A 260 -0.74 -15.14 -9.50
CA ASN A 260 -1.97 -14.77 -8.78
C ASN A 260 -2.31 -15.72 -7.62
N LYS A 261 -1.93 -17.00 -7.70
CA LYS A 261 -2.12 -17.96 -6.60
C LYS A 261 -1.34 -17.53 -5.35
N ALA A 262 -0.11 -17.05 -5.53
CA ALA A 262 0.71 -16.53 -4.43
C ALA A 262 0.22 -15.15 -3.98
N TRP A 263 -0.31 -14.31 -4.89
CA TRP A 263 -0.91 -13.03 -4.54
C TRP A 263 -2.12 -13.18 -3.60
N LYS A 264 -2.97 -14.16 -3.83
CA LYS A 264 -4.09 -14.47 -2.92
C LYS A 264 -3.63 -14.95 -1.53
N ARG A 265 -2.51 -15.69 -1.44
CA ARG A 265 -1.90 -16.07 -0.16
C ARG A 265 -1.26 -14.88 0.55
N PHE A 266 -0.64 -13.97 -0.22
CA PHE A 266 -0.04 -12.74 0.28
C PHE A 266 -1.04 -11.89 1.09
N LEU A 267 -2.28 -11.76 0.63
CA LEU A 267 -3.31 -11.03 1.37
C LEU A 267 -3.57 -11.61 2.77
N LYS A 268 -3.58 -12.95 2.90
CA LYS A 268 -3.71 -13.62 4.20
C LYS A 268 -2.46 -13.48 5.06
N LEU A 269 -1.28 -13.54 4.43
CA LEU A 269 0.00 -13.40 5.11
C LEU A 269 0.16 -12.00 5.72
N ASN A 270 -0.39 -10.96 5.10
CA ASN A 270 -0.39 -9.60 5.65
C ASN A 270 -1.13 -9.52 7.00
N TYR A 271 -2.28 -10.17 7.14
CA TYR A 271 -3.00 -10.23 8.41
C TYR A 271 -2.21 -10.99 9.48
N PHE A 272 -1.59 -12.10 9.10
CA PHE A 272 -0.71 -12.84 10.01
C PHE A 272 0.51 -12.00 10.42
N ALA A 273 1.12 -11.29 9.48
CA ALA A 273 2.22 -10.37 9.77
C ALA A 273 1.79 -9.26 10.76
N GLY A 274 0.64 -8.64 10.52
CA GLY A 274 0.08 -7.64 11.42
C GLY A 274 -0.15 -8.19 12.84
N PHE A 275 -0.65 -9.42 12.95
CA PHE A 275 -0.81 -10.09 14.25
C PHE A 275 0.54 -10.28 14.96
N VAL A 276 1.55 -10.83 14.27
CA VAL A 276 2.88 -11.06 14.88
C VAL A 276 3.54 -9.75 15.29
N ILE A 277 3.47 -8.71 14.44
CA ILE A 277 3.99 -7.37 14.77
C ILE A 277 3.30 -6.84 16.02
N THR A 278 1.97 -6.95 16.11
CA THR A 278 1.20 -6.51 17.29
C THR A 278 1.64 -7.26 18.54
N MET A 279 1.82 -8.59 18.47
CA MET A 279 2.26 -9.38 19.62
C MET A 279 3.66 -8.99 20.08
N VAL A 280 4.60 -8.72 19.17
CA VAL A 280 5.94 -8.24 19.52
C VAL A 280 5.87 -6.86 20.18
N ILE A 281 5.07 -5.94 19.64
CA ILE A 281 4.88 -4.61 20.25
C ILE A 281 4.31 -4.73 21.66
N LEU A 282 3.25 -5.51 21.85
CA LEU A 282 2.65 -5.72 23.16
C LEU A 282 3.65 -6.34 24.16
N PHE A 283 4.42 -7.33 23.72
CA PHE A 283 5.47 -7.91 24.55
C PHE A 283 6.49 -6.87 24.99
N LEU A 284 6.96 -6.00 24.08
CA LEU A 284 7.97 -4.99 24.37
C LEU A 284 7.45 -3.78 25.18
N THR A 285 6.13 -3.54 25.15
CA THR A 285 5.53 -2.41 25.90
C THR A 285 4.97 -2.82 27.24
N LEU A 286 4.70 -4.12 27.48
CA LEU A 286 4.13 -4.64 28.72
C LEU A 286 5.15 -5.42 29.58
N ALA A 287 6.32 -5.80 29.01
CA ALA A 287 7.44 -6.44 29.72
C ALA A 287 8.36 -5.40 30.35
#